data_993092715d98c282b1b5ed10c1f1b731
#
_entry.id   993092715d98c282b1b5ed10c1f1b731
#
_cell.length_a   1.000
_cell.length_b   1.000
_cell.length_c   1.000
_cell.angle_alpha   90.00
_cell.angle_beta   90.00
_cell.angle_gamma   90.00
#
_symmetry.space_group_name_H-M   'P 1'
#
loop_
_entity.id
_entity.type
_entity.pdbx_description
1 polymer ?
#
loop_
_entity_poly.entity_id
_entity_poly.type
_entity_poly.pdbx_seq_one_letter_code
_entity_poly.pdbx_strand_id
1 'polypeptide(L)'
;VTESERPRRRHSRSRRRRRARLRRALLGALVVGSLLLATGGWIGFRGWQARAHLLNAAGLARELSAQVVGGETDRALRTLAALQEQSAAARAVTADPGWQLGRRTPIAGDDLDAVQQIAVAIDELARQAFPALLRTDLTSLVPTGGRLDLAKLTGVSAELSRVDDAVQRTRRDLAAVPADRLVDQIRQALTDLRGEIDRLASLTTAADQGARLLPPLLGANGPRRYLLVSQNLAELRATGGMFGAYAMIEAEKGQVRMGRQGSSASLGRFLPALKLPAETRALWTDLPGIYPADVNLTPHFPTAAALYREMFRRKTGTTVDGVLAVDPVVLSYLLKATGPVLVPGGVPLASEKVVQTLLNETYQRLGTREQDEFFTASAAAVFDAFFKKNVNPRVLLSAFDRAITERRILFWSARPEEQRTFGDSRMAGTLPEQDTVPTVGVFLNDGSGAKLGYYLRPTANLTVGECRPDGRRELRLRVTLRSTAPKTGLSESVLGLGLAGDPYTIRTLVSIFSPAGGSVLDARLDGTEIALGSGTERRRQVATANVEASPGAERVLEVTVLTAKTGVGQAELWLTPTASPWTTQVHSAPSCDQ
;
A
#
# COMPACT_ATOMS: atom_id res chain seq x y z
N VAL A 1 -24.13 69.13 -89.75
CA VAL A 1 -24.11 70.03 -88.58
C VAL A 1 -24.52 69.23 -87.36
N THR A 2 -23.71 69.46 -86.30
CA THR A 2 -23.91 69.13 -84.86
C THR A 2 -23.60 67.68 -84.47
N GLU A 3 -22.57 67.50 -83.98
CA GLU A 3 -21.78 67.63 -82.77
C GLU A 3 -22.23 66.75 -81.65
N SER A 4 -21.41 65.78 -81.27
CA SER A 4 -21.53 64.87 -80.17
C SER A 4 -20.80 65.34 -78.95
N GLU A 5 -21.43 65.32 -77.82
CA GLU A 5 -20.76 65.46 -76.56
C GLU A 5 -20.60 64.20 -75.77
N ARG A 6 -19.45 64.01 -75.11
CA ARG A 6 -18.96 62.86 -74.35
C ARG A 6 -19.46 62.87 -72.94
N PRO A 7 -19.58 61.70 -72.30
CA PRO A 7 -19.41 61.62 -70.85
C PRO A 7 -18.27 60.66 -70.41
N ARG A 8 -17.08 61.23 -70.26
CA ARG A 8 -15.94 60.52 -69.70
C ARG A 8 -15.57 61.11 -68.32
N ARG A 9 -16.28 60.91 -67.22
CA ARG A 9 -15.76 61.30 -65.86
C ARG A 9 -16.36 60.53 -64.69
N ARG A 10 -17.08 59.42 -64.84
CA ARG A 10 -17.64 58.72 -63.66
C ARG A 10 -16.82 57.49 -63.18
N HIS A 11 -15.85 56.93 -63.90
CA HIS A 11 -15.12 55.71 -63.53
C HIS A 11 -13.91 55.92 -62.62
N SER A 12 -13.33 57.13 -62.47
CA SER A 12 -12.12 57.38 -61.69
C SER A 12 -12.38 57.48 -60.18
N ARG A 13 -13.57 57.94 -59.76
CA ARG A 13 -13.92 58.11 -58.32
C ARG A 13 -14.24 56.75 -57.62
N SER A 14 -14.81 55.76 -58.34
CA SER A 14 -15.09 54.46 -57.79
C SER A 14 -13.82 53.63 -57.52
N ARG A 15 -12.83 53.69 -58.41
CA ARG A 15 -11.52 53.00 -58.25
C ARG A 15 -10.71 53.58 -57.09
N ARG A 16 -10.76 54.89 -56.82
CA ARG A 16 -10.08 55.53 -55.67
C ARG A 16 -10.72 55.15 -54.33
N ARG A 17 -12.06 55.08 -54.24
CA ARG A 17 -12.80 54.63 -53.06
C ARG A 17 -12.57 53.16 -52.77
N ARG A 18 -12.47 52.30 -53.79
CA ARG A 18 -12.19 50.86 -53.63
C ARG A 18 -10.73 50.62 -53.16
N ARG A 19 -9.75 51.37 -53.68
CA ARG A 19 -8.34 51.37 -53.21
C ARG A 19 -8.18 51.89 -51.77
N ALA A 20 -8.95 52.90 -51.38
CA ALA A 20 -8.92 53.44 -50.02
C ALA A 20 -9.57 52.43 -49.01
N ARG A 21 -10.65 51.75 -49.41
CA ARG A 21 -11.24 50.65 -48.59
C ARG A 21 -10.31 49.45 -48.45
N LEU A 22 -9.64 49.04 -49.53
CA LEU A 22 -8.64 47.97 -49.53
C LEU A 22 -7.43 48.32 -48.64
N ARG A 23 -6.91 49.55 -48.71
CA ARG A 23 -5.81 50.02 -47.85
C ARG A 23 -6.22 50.05 -46.37
N ARG A 24 -7.45 50.46 -46.04
CA ARG A 24 -7.96 50.43 -44.65
C ARG A 24 -8.17 49.00 -44.15
N ALA A 25 -8.65 48.11 -45.00
CA ALA A 25 -8.78 46.70 -44.69
C ALA A 25 -7.40 46.03 -44.49
N LEU A 26 -6.43 46.31 -45.35
CA LEU A 26 -5.05 45.82 -45.20
C LEU A 26 -4.36 46.38 -43.95
N LEU A 27 -4.52 47.66 -43.62
CA LEU A 27 -4.01 48.26 -42.39
C LEU A 27 -4.69 47.65 -41.16
N GLY A 28 -6.02 47.43 -41.20
CA GLY A 28 -6.75 46.73 -40.14
C GLY A 28 -6.28 45.28 -39.97
N ALA A 29 -6.06 44.55 -41.04
CA ALA A 29 -5.52 43.20 -41.02
C ALA A 29 -4.08 43.13 -40.45
N LEU A 30 -3.25 44.14 -40.82
CA LEU A 30 -1.87 44.26 -40.31
C LEU A 30 -1.85 44.55 -38.80
N VAL A 31 -2.71 45.46 -38.32
CA VAL A 31 -2.86 45.77 -36.89
C VAL A 31 -3.37 44.53 -36.11
N VAL A 32 -4.38 43.84 -36.62
CA VAL A 32 -4.89 42.59 -36.01
C VAL A 32 -3.80 41.52 -36.01
N GLY A 33 -3.08 41.31 -37.12
CA GLY A 33 -1.97 40.36 -37.20
C GLY A 33 -0.84 40.70 -36.22
N SER A 34 -0.47 41.96 -36.08
CA SER A 34 0.56 42.42 -35.11
C SER A 34 0.10 42.20 -33.67
N LEU A 35 -1.19 42.45 -33.36
CA LEU A 35 -1.75 42.19 -32.04
C LEU A 35 -1.78 40.69 -31.72
N LEU A 36 -2.13 39.85 -32.68
CA LEU A 36 -2.11 38.40 -32.51
C LEU A 36 -0.69 37.85 -32.28
N LEU A 37 0.29 38.35 -33.03
CA LEU A 37 1.70 38.00 -32.86
C LEU A 37 2.25 38.48 -31.49
N ALA A 38 1.90 39.69 -31.07
CA ALA A 38 2.30 40.22 -29.76
C ALA A 38 1.68 39.42 -28.60
N THR A 39 0.38 39.06 -28.72
CA THR A 39 -0.31 38.25 -27.72
C THR A 39 0.24 36.83 -27.70
N GLY A 40 0.47 36.20 -28.85
CA GLY A 40 1.10 34.89 -28.94
C GLY A 40 2.51 34.84 -28.35
N GLY A 41 3.34 35.87 -28.67
CA GLY A 41 4.68 36.03 -28.10
C GLY A 41 4.66 36.21 -26.58
N TRP A 42 3.69 37.00 -26.08
CA TRP A 42 3.50 37.21 -24.63
C TRP A 42 3.09 35.89 -23.93
N ILE A 43 2.12 35.15 -24.47
CA ILE A 43 1.68 33.88 -23.92
C ILE A 43 2.82 32.84 -23.94
N GLY A 44 3.61 32.80 -25.02
CA GLY A 44 4.78 31.92 -25.11
C GLY A 44 5.85 32.24 -24.05
N PHE A 45 6.13 33.53 -23.84
CA PHE A 45 7.05 33.99 -22.79
C PHE A 45 6.55 33.64 -21.38
N ARG A 46 5.26 33.89 -21.10
CA ARG A 46 4.64 33.52 -19.84
C ARG A 46 4.60 32.00 -19.64
N GLY A 47 4.37 31.22 -20.69
CA GLY A 47 4.45 29.76 -20.67
C GLY A 47 5.84 29.24 -20.29
N TRP A 48 6.88 29.87 -20.85
CA TRP A 48 8.27 29.56 -20.48
C TRP A 48 8.55 29.87 -19.00
N GLN A 49 8.10 31.05 -18.49
CA GLN A 49 8.21 31.39 -17.06
C GLN A 49 7.45 30.40 -16.17
N ALA A 50 6.20 30.09 -16.50
CA ALA A 50 5.39 29.13 -15.73
C ALA A 50 6.08 27.76 -15.66
N ARG A 51 6.59 27.26 -16.79
CA ARG A 51 7.35 26.01 -16.84
C ARG A 51 8.58 26.03 -15.93
N ALA A 52 9.35 27.13 -15.95
CA ALA A 52 10.54 27.27 -15.11
C ALA A 52 10.19 27.22 -13.61
N HIS A 53 9.16 27.96 -13.19
CA HIS A 53 8.70 27.96 -11.79
C HIS A 53 8.14 26.61 -11.36
N LEU A 54 7.37 25.92 -12.21
CA LEU A 54 6.82 24.59 -11.90
C LEU A 54 7.90 23.53 -11.78
N LEU A 55 8.91 23.53 -12.65
CA LEU A 55 10.04 22.61 -12.56
C LEU A 55 10.87 22.84 -11.29
N ASN A 56 11.12 24.11 -10.93
CA ASN A 56 11.80 24.46 -9.68
C ASN A 56 10.96 24.02 -8.47
N ALA A 57 9.66 24.25 -8.47
CA ALA A 57 8.75 23.81 -7.41
C ALA A 57 8.76 22.27 -7.26
N ALA A 58 8.74 21.52 -8.37
CA ALA A 58 8.84 20.07 -8.34
C ALA A 58 10.18 19.55 -7.78
N GLY A 59 11.29 20.25 -8.08
CA GLY A 59 12.60 19.98 -7.48
C GLY A 59 12.59 20.19 -5.96
N LEU A 60 12.10 21.34 -5.53
CA LEU A 60 11.99 21.72 -4.11
C LEU A 60 11.04 20.80 -3.33
N ALA A 61 9.94 20.35 -3.93
CA ALA A 61 9.03 19.40 -3.29
C ALA A 61 9.70 18.05 -3.01
N ARG A 62 10.51 17.54 -3.94
CA ARG A 62 11.30 16.31 -3.74
C ARG A 62 12.37 16.47 -2.66
N GLU A 63 13.08 17.61 -2.67
CA GLU A 63 14.08 17.94 -1.65
C GLU A 63 13.42 18.06 -0.26
N LEU A 64 12.29 18.77 -0.17
CA LEU A 64 11.51 18.91 1.06
C LEU A 64 11.10 17.53 1.61
N SER A 65 10.60 16.65 0.75
CA SER A 65 10.24 15.28 1.14
C SER A 65 11.43 14.51 1.73
N ALA A 66 12.61 14.59 1.08
CA ALA A 66 13.83 13.94 1.59
C ALA A 66 14.28 14.54 2.93
N GLN A 67 14.22 15.86 3.11
CA GLN A 67 14.58 16.56 4.34
C GLN A 67 13.62 16.24 5.50
N VAL A 68 12.31 16.13 5.22
CA VAL A 68 11.30 15.70 6.21
C VAL A 68 11.59 14.28 6.69
N VAL A 69 11.84 13.37 5.75
CA VAL A 69 12.23 11.98 6.07
C VAL A 69 13.57 11.95 6.83
N GLY A 70 14.56 12.73 6.40
CA GLY A 70 15.88 12.85 7.05
C GLY A 70 15.88 13.60 8.39
N GLY A 71 14.80 14.34 8.70
CA GLY A 71 14.66 15.08 9.95
C GLY A 71 15.39 16.41 10.04
N GLU A 72 15.70 16.96 8.91
CA GLU A 72 16.40 18.22 8.78
C GLU A 72 15.41 19.40 8.87
N THR A 73 14.73 19.55 10.02
CA THR A 73 13.59 20.48 10.19
C THR A 73 13.92 21.91 9.75
N ASP A 74 15.09 22.43 10.13
CA ASP A 74 15.48 23.80 9.75
C ASP A 74 15.73 23.97 8.26
N ARG A 75 16.25 22.94 7.59
CA ARG A 75 16.39 22.92 6.14
C ARG A 75 15.03 22.79 5.45
N ALA A 76 14.20 21.90 5.95
CA ALA A 76 12.85 21.68 5.45
C ALA A 76 12.00 22.96 5.49
N LEU A 77 12.11 23.79 6.56
CA LEU A 77 11.42 25.07 6.66
C LEU A 77 11.91 26.07 5.59
N ARG A 78 13.21 26.13 5.31
CA ARG A 78 13.75 26.99 4.24
C ARG A 78 13.33 26.51 2.86
N THR A 79 13.41 25.22 2.61
CA THR A 79 12.98 24.61 1.34
C THR A 79 11.48 24.81 1.12
N LEU A 80 10.66 24.72 2.19
CA LEU A 80 9.22 25.01 2.12
C LEU A 80 8.97 26.47 1.71
N ALA A 81 9.68 27.44 2.29
CA ALA A 81 9.55 28.86 1.93
C ALA A 81 9.89 29.09 0.45
N ALA A 82 10.97 28.49 -0.04
CA ALA A 82 11.34 28.55 -1.45
C ALA A 82 10.30 27.87 -2.37
N LEU A 83 9.75 26.73 -1.95
CA LEU A 83 8.66 26.05 -2.68
C LEU A 83 7.41 26.94 -2.77
N GLN A 84 7.01 27.59 -1.67
CA GLN A 84 5.89 28.51 -1.63
C GLN A 84 6.10 29.73 -2.53
N GLU A 85 7.32 30.26 -2.60
CA GLU A 85 7.67 31.36 -3.51
C GLU A 85 7.55 30.92 -4.97
N GLN A 86 8.12 29.78 -5.34
CA GLN A 86 8.09 29.29 -6.72
C GLN A 86 6.67 28.91 -7.16
N SER A 87 5.89 28.26 -6.31
CA SER A 87 4.52 27.91 -6.61
C SER A 87 3.60 29.13 -6.73
N ALA A 88 3.77 30.13 -5.86
CA ALA A 88 3.06 31.41 -5.95
C ALA A 88 3.42 32.17 -7.24
N ALA A 89 4.69 32.17 -7.63
CA ALA A 89 5.13 32.78 -8.89
C ALA A 89 4.51 32.07 -10.11
N ALA A 90 4.49 30.75 -10.14
CA ALA A 90 3.81 29.98 -11.19
C ALA A 90 2.32 30.33 -11.28
N ARG A 91 1.62 30.38 -10.14
CA ARG A 91 0.21 30.77 -10.06
C ARG A 91 -0.01 32.22 -10.54
N ALA A 92 0.85 33.17 -10.15
CA ALA A 92 0.73 34.56 -10.57
C ALA A 92 0.93 34.72 -12.09
N VAL A 93 1.92 34.05 -12.67
CA VAL A 93 2.18 34.07 -14.12
C VAL A 93 1.00 33.49 -14.91
N THR A 94 0.38 32.42 -14.44
CA THR A 94 -0.78 31.78 -15.08
C THR A 94 -2.12 32.48 -14.79
N ALA A 95 -2.15 33.44 -13.86
CA ALA A 95 -3.31 34.30 -13.58
C ALA A 95 -3.29 35.63 -14.34
N ASP A 96 -2.22 35.91 -15.14
CA ASP A 96 -2.03 37.11 -15.92
C ASP A 96 -3.21 37.36 -16.90
N PRO A 97 -3.64 38.63 -17.14
CA PRO A 97 -4.74 38.93 -18.06
C PRO A 97 -4.55 38.39 -19.47
N GLY A 98 -3.32 38.38 -20.00
CA GLY A 98 -3.00 37.81 -21.31
C GLY A 98 -3.19 36.28 -21.32
N TRP A 99 -2.84 35.59 -20.23
CA TRP A 99 -3.08 34.16 -20.03
C TRP A 99 -4.58 33.86 -20.01
N GLN A 100 -5.38 34.65 -19.26
CA GLN A 100 -6.83 34.53 -19.19
C GLN A 100 -7.51 34.72 -20.57
N LEU A 101 -6.97 35.62 -21.40
CA LEU A 101 -7.46 35.78 -22.78
C LEU A 101 -7.10 34.54 -23.62
N GLY A 102 -5.86 34.05 -23.48
CA GLY A 102 -5.39 32.84 -24.17
C GLY A 102 -6.22 31.60 -23.89
N ARG A 103 -6.65 31.40 -22.65
CA ARG A 103 -7.55 30.29 -22.23
C ARG A 103 -8.89 30.25 -22.97
N ARG A 104 -9.34 31.38 -23.54
CA ARG A 104 -10.59 31.44 -24.33
C ARG A 104 -10.37 31.10 -25.80
N THR A 105 -9.16 30.81 -26.22
CA THR A 105 -8.85 30.46 -27.61
C THR A 105 -9.11 28.98 -27.87
N PRO A 106 -9.65 28.61 -29.06
CA PRO A 106 -9.97 27.21 -29.37
C PRO A 106 -8.71 26.34 -29.63
N ILE A 107 -7.53 26.94 -29.81
CA ILE A 107 -6.29 26.22 -30.18
C ILE A 107 -5.43 25.89 -28.96
N ALA A 108 -5.30 26.81 -27.99
CA ALA A 108 -4.41 26.66 -26.84
C ALA A 108 -5.15 26.76 -25.50
N GLY A 109 -6.48 26.94 -25.52
CA GLY A 109 -7.26 27.21 -24.32
C GLY A 109 -7.18 26.10 -23.30
N ASP A 110 -7.36 24.87 -23.72
CA ASP A 110 -7.35 23.70 -22.85
C ASP A 110 -5.94 23.50 -22.22
N ASP A 111 -4.88 23.68 -23.00
CA ASP A 111 -3.49 23.59 -22.50
C ASP A 111 -3.18 24.64 -21.45
N LEU A 112 -3.57 25.90 -21.72
CA LEU A 112 -3.33 27.01 -20.79
C LEU A 112 -4.17 26.85 -19.50
N ASP A 113 -5.37 26.30 -19.61
CA ASP A 113 -6.22 25.99 -18.47
C ASP A 113 -5.60 24.89 -17.60
N ALA A 114 -5.13 23.81 -18.21
CA ALA A 114 -4.46 22.71 -17.52
C ALA A 114 -3.20 23.20 -16.78
N VAL A 115 -2.34 24.00 -17.42
CA VAL A 115 -1.14 24.54 -16.78
C VAL A 115 -1.50 25.44 -15.59
N GLN A 116 -2.56 26.25 -15.69
CA GLN A 116 -3.02 27.07 -14.57
C GLN A 116 -3.54 26.19 -13.42
N GLN A 117 -4.32 25.14 -13.71
CA GLN A 117 -4.83 24.24 -12.68
C GLN A 117 -3.69 23.47 -11.98
N ILE A 118 -2.66 23.05 -12.72
CA ILE A 118 -1.43 22.48 -12.15
C ILE A 118 -0.74 23.49 -11.21
N ALA A 119 -0.58 24.74 -11.64
CA ALA A 119 0.06 25.77 -10.82
C ALA A 119 -0.73 26.07 -9.53
N VAL A 120 -2.07 26.15 -9.61
CA VAL A 120 -2.94 26.31 -8.45
C VAL A 120 -2.82 25.11 -7.50
N ALA A 121 -2.87 23.89 -8.02
CA ALA A 121 -2.76 22.67 -7.25
C ALA A 121 -1.46 22.60 -6.43
N ILE A 122 -0.32 22.91 -7.06
CA ILE A 122 0.98 22.90 -6.39
C ILE A 122 1.06 24.01 -5.33
N ASP A 123 0.55 25.22 -5.62
CA ASP A 123 0.54 26.34 -4.66
C ASP A 123 -0.36 26.03 -3.44
N GLU A 124 -1.50 25.41 -3.63
CA GLU A 124 -2.38 25.00 -2.54
C GLU A 124 -1.74 23.95 -1.64
N LEU A 125 -1.11 22.93 -2.21
CA LEU A 125 -0.37 21.93 -1.43
C LEU A 125 0.79 22.57 -0.67
N ALA A 126 1.56 23.45 -1.32
CA ALA A 126 2.68 24.16 -0.69
C ALA A 126 2.24 25.01 0.50
N ARG A 127 1.03 25.59 0.47
CA ARG A 127 0.52 26.47 1.53
C ARG A 127 -0.27 25.75 2.61
N GLN A 128 -0.96 24.65 2.30
CA GLN A 128 -1.89 24.00 3.21
C GLN A 128 -1.34 22.66 3.75
N ALA A 129 -0.85 21.78 2.87
CA ALA A 129 -0.43 20.44 3.26
C ALA A 129 0.97 20.40 3.90
N PHE A 130 1.98 20.94 3.24
CA PHE A 130 3.37 20.86 3.73
C PHE A 130 3.62 21.58 5.07
N PRO A 131 3.07 22.79 5.36
CA PRO A 131 3.25 23.41 6.65
C PRO A 131 2.64 22.59 7.79
N ALA A 132 1.50 21.94 7.55
CA ALA A 132 0.84 21.09 8.55
C ALA A 132 1.68 19.83 8.84
N LEU A 133 2.24 19.20 7.79
CA LEU A 133 3.16 18.06 7.96
C LEU A 133 4.40 18.42 8.79
N LEU A 134 5.00 19.59 8.55
CA LEU A 134 6.18 20.04 9.31
C LEU A 134 5.87 20.38 10.77
N ARG A 135 4.62 20.76 11.10
CA ARG A 135 4.18 21.00 12.48
C ARG A 135 3.80 19.74 13.22
N THR A 136 3.65 18.62 12.52
CA THR A 136 3.27 17.36 13.16
C THR A 136 4.38 16.85 14.08
N ASP A 137 4.10 16.81 15.38
CA ASP A 137 5.02 16.29 16.39
C ASP A 137 4.99 14.76 16.40
N LEU A 138 5.88 14.13 15.65
CA LEU A 138 6.02 12.68 15.59
C LEU A 138 6.46 12.06 16.91
N THR A 139 7.00 12.84 17.86
CA THR A 139 7.40 12.31 19.18
C THR A 139 6.19 11.90 20.01
N SER A 140 5.00 12.43 19.69
CA SER A 140 3.74 12.02 20.32
C SER A 140 3.32 10.57 20.03
N LEU A 141 3.88 9.97 18.97
CA LEU A 141 3.66 8.56 18.61
C LEU A 141 4.54 7.59 19.42
N VAL A 142 5.48 8.10 20.20
CA VAL A 142 6.39 7.31 21.03
C VAL A 142 5.92 7.32 22.48
N PRO A 143 5.81 6.15 23.12
CA PRO A 143 5.47 6.09 24.55
C PRO A 143 6.51 6.81 25.42
N THR A 144 6.05 7.57 26.38
CA THR A 144 6.89 8.18 27.43
C THR A 144 6.48 7.62 28.78
N GLY A 145 7.42 6.97 29.50
CA GLY A 145 7.11 6.35 30.78
C GLY A 145 6.03 5.26 30.73
N GLY A 146 5.95 4.52 29.62
CA GLY A 146 4.97 3.44 29.43
C GLY A 146 3.58 3.90 29.00
N ARG A 147 3.41 5.18 28.66
CA ARG A 147 2.13 5.77 28.27
C ARG A 147 2.27 6.58 26.98
N LEU A 148 1.26 6.52 26.13
CA LEU A 148 1.05 7.42 24.99
C LEU A 148 0.19 8.60 25.42
N ASP A 149 0.59 9.82 25.04
CA ASP A 149 -0.15 11.05 25.34
C ASP A 149 -1.34 11.21 24.36
N LEU A 150 -2.54 10.86 24.84
CA LEU A 150 -3.75 10.90 24.02
C LEU A 150 -4.12 12.30 23.56
N ALA A 151 -3.79 13.35 24.35
CA ALA A 151 -4.09 14.74 23.96
C ALA A 151 -3.21 15.15 22.77
N LYS A 152 -1.91 14.84 22.82
CA LYS A 152 -1.00 15.06 21.70
C LYS A 152 -1.41 14.26 20.45
N LEU A 153 -1.78 12.99 20.61
CA LEU A 153 -2.27 12.15 19.50
C LEU A 153 -3.52 12.74 18.84
N THR A 154 -4.44 13.30 19.63
CA THR A 154 -5.62 13.99 19.08
C THR A 154 -5.23 15.24 18.30
N GLY A 155 -4.22 16.00 18.79
CA GLY A 155 -3.66 17.15 18.07
C GLY A 155 -3.05 16.76 16.72
N VAL A 156 -2.27 15.69 16.68
CA VAL A 156 -1.72 15.13 15.43
C VAL A 156 -2.82 14.70 14.47
N SER A 157 -3.88 14.06 14.95
CA SER A 157 -5.03 13.68 14.13
C SER A 157 -5.66 14.88 13.43
N ALA A 158 -5.86 16.00 14.16
CA ALA A 158 -6.44 17.22 13.58
C ALA A 158 -5.54 17.84 12.47
N GLU A 159 -4.22 17.80 12.62
CA GLU A 159 -3.28 18.27 11.59
C GLU A 159 -3.30 17.36 10.36
N LEU A 160 -3.25 16.04 10.57
CA LEU A 160 -3.31 15.06 9.49
C LEU A 160 -4.62 15.12 8.71
N SER A 161 -5.76 15.36 9.38
CA SER A 161 -7.05 15.58 8.72
C SER A 161 -7.01 16.78 7.78
N ARG A 162 -6.40 17.88 8.20
CA ARG A 162 -6.26 19.08 7.34
C ARG A 162 -5.37 18.81 6.12
N VAL A 163 -4.31 18.03 6.31
CA VAL A 163 -3.44 17.61 5.20
C VAL A 163 -4.22 16.74 4.21
N ASP A 164 -4.92 15.71 4.71
CA ASP A 164 -5.70 14.82 3.85
C ASP A 164 -6.78 15.59 3.09
N ASP A 165 -7.54 16.44 3.77
CA ASP A 165 -8.55 17.29 3.12
C ASP A 165 -7.97 18.17 2.00
N ALA A 166 -6.78 18.73 2.19
CA ALA A 166 -6.11 19.55 1.17
C ALA A 166 -5.69 18.69 -0.03
N VAL A 167 -5.08 17.53 0.22
CA VAL A 167 -4.64 16.60 -0.82
C VAL A 167 -5.83 16.04 -1.60
N GLN A 168 -6.92 15.66 -0.92
CA GLN A 168 -8.13 15.14 -1.58
C GLN A 168 -8.85 16.20 -2.42
N ARG A 169 -8.82 17.49 -2.01
CA ARG A 169 -9.32 18.57 -2.87
C ARG A 169 -8.47 18.69 -4.13
N THR A 170 -7.17 18.80 -3.99
CA THR A 170 -6.23 18.88 -5.11
C THR A 170 -6.38 17.70 -6.08
N ARG A 171 -6.54 16.49 -5.55
CA ARG A 171 -6.79 15.28 -6.34
C ARG A 171 -8.05 15.40 -7.20
N ARG A 172 -9.17 15.85 -6.61
CA ARG A 172 -10.44 16.03 -7.34
C ARG A 172 -10.32 17.11 -8.41
N ASP A 173 -9.68 18.23 -8.10
CA ASP A 173 -9.53 19.35 -9.02
C ASP A 173 -8.67 18.95 -10.23
N LEU A 174 -7.56 18.26 -10.00
CA LEU A 174 -6.74 17.74 -11.09
C LEU A 174 -7.44 16.62 -11.90
N ALA A 175 -8.25 15.78 -11.27
CA ALA A 175 -9.02 14.76 -11.98
C ALA A 175 -10.04 15.35 -12.96
N ALA A 176 -10.57 16.54 -12.68
CA ALA A 176 -11.54 17.23 -13.53
C ALA A 176 -10.93 17.82 -14.83
N VAL A 177 -9.60 17.93 -14.95
CA VAL A 177 -8.92 18.45 -16.15
C VAL A 177 -9.04 17.43 -17.30
N PRO A 178 -9.62 17.79 -18.47
CA PRO A 178 -9.74 16.85 -19.60
C PRO A 178 -8.37 16.65 -20.27
N ALA A 179 -7.81 15.45 -20.15
CA ALA A 179 -6.46 15.15 -20.65
C ALA A 179 -6.43 14.84 -22.17
N ASP A 180 -7.54 14.42 -22.75
CA ASP A 180 -7.69 14.03 -24.16
C ASP A 180 -7.45 15.18 -25.17
N ARG A 181 -7.63 16.43 -24.73
CA ARG A 181 -7.47 17.64 -25.55
C ARG A 181 -6.12 18.33 -25.42
N LEU A 182 -5.24 17.82 -24.55
CA LEU A 182 -3.96 18.44 -24.25
C LEU A 182 -2.87 17.99 -25.23
N VAL A 183 -1.90 18.89 -25.51
CA VAL A 183 -0.66 18.51 -26.18
C VAL A 183 0.12 17.50 -25.34
N ASP A 184 0.88 16.61 -26.00
CA ASP A 184 1.53 15.45 -25.36
C ASP A 184 2.35 15.80 -24.12
N GLN A 185 3.14 16.89 -24.16
CA GLN A 185 3.98 17.30 -23.04
C GLN A 185 3.16 17.68 -21.79
N ILE A 186 2.04 18.40 -21.97
CA ILE A 186 1.17 18.83 -20.86
C ILE A 186 0.37 17.64 -20.36
N ARG A 187 -0.11 16.78 -21.26
CA ARG A 187 -0.80 15.53 -20.92
C ARG A 187 0.08 14.64 -20.06
N GLN A 188 1.33 14.44 -20.45
CA GLN A 188 2.27 13.64 -19.68
C GLN A 188 2.53 14.25 -18.30
N ALA A 189 2.81 15.55 -18.21
CA ALA A 189 3.03 16.24 -16.94
C ALA A 189 1.81 16.15 -16.01
N LEU A 190 0.59 16.27 -16.53
CA LEU A 190 -0.64 16.10 -15.76
C LEU A 190 -0.81 14.66 -15.27
N THR A 191 -0.50 13.68 -16.13
CA THR A 191 -0.59 12.25 -15.78
C THR A 191 0.41 11.90 -14.67
N ASP A 192 1.64 12.37 -14.79
CA ASP A 192 2.68 12.15 -13.77
C ASP A 192 2.30 12.80 -12.43
N LEU A 193 1.79 14.04 -12.48
CA LEU A 193 1.33 14.75 -11.28
C LEU A 193 0.14 14.06 -10.63
N ARG A 194 -0.84 13.59 -11.41
CA ARG A 194 -1.98 12.80 -10.89
C ARG A 194 -1.48 11.56 -10.17
N GLY A 195 -0.53 10.83 -10.76
CA GLY A 195 0.06 9.64 -10.13
C GLY A 195 0.72 9.94 -8.78
N GLU A 196 1.45 11.05 -8.69
CA GLU A 196 2.07 11.47 -7.42
C GLU A 196 1.01 11.93 -6.39
N ILE A 197 -0.02 12.66 -6.81
CA ILE A 197 -1.11 13.08 -5.94
C ILE A 197 -1.96 11.89 -5.47
N ASP A 198 -2.21 10.89 -6.30
CA ASP A 198 -2.92 9.67 -5.91
C ASP A 198 -2.14 8.89 -4.84
N ARG A 199 -0.81 8.79 -4.98
CA ARG A 199 0.05 8.20 -3.94
C ARG A 199 0.00 8.99 -2.65
N LEU A 200 0.13 10.31 -2.73
CA LEU A 200 0.08 11.20 -1.57
C LEU A 200 -1.29 11.11 -0.88
N ALA A 201 -2.38 11.10 -1.64
CA ALA A 201 -3.75 10.96 -1.13
C ALA A 201 -3.94 9.64 -0.38
N SER A 202 -3.43 8.53 -0.93
CA SER A 202 -3.49 7.24 -0.25
C SER A 202 -2.73 7.24 1.09
N LEU A 203 -1.55 7.86 1.11
CA LEU A 203 -0.72 7.98 2.32
C LEU A 203 -1.36 8.88 3.37
N THR A 204 -1.87 10.06 2.97
CA THR A 204 -2.48 11.01 3.92
C THR A 204 -3.78 10.46 4.49
N THR A 205 -4.62 9.80 3.68
CA THR A 205 -5.84 9.14 4.15
C THR A 205 -5.53 8.02 5.14
N ALA A 206 -4.55 7.18 4.87
CA ALA A 206 -4.13 6.12 5.80
C ALA A 206 -3.60 6.70 7.12
N ALA A 207 -2.81 7.79 7.05
CA ALA A 207 -2.28 8.47 8.23
C ALA A 207 -3.39 9.15 9.05
N ASP A 208 -4.33 9.83 8.42
CA ASP A 208 -5.49 10.44 9.09
C ASP A 208 -6.38 9.40 9.77
N GLN A 209 -6.74 8.33 9.05
CA GLN A 209 -7.53 7.23 9.60
C GLN A 209 -6.83 6.57 10.79
N GLY A 210 -5.53 6.29 10.65
CA GLY A 210 -4.72 5.74 11.74
C GLY A 210 -4.69 6.65 12.96
N ALA A 211 -4.47 7.94 12.78
CA ALA A 211 -4.42 8.91 13.87
C ALA A 211 -5.77 9.09 14.58
N ARG A 212 -6.88 9.06 13.85
CA ARG A 212 -8.24 9.13 14.44
C ARG A 212 -8.59 7.89 15.26
N LEU A 213 -8.13 6.71 14.82
CA LEU A 213 -8.42 5.44 15.49
C LEU A 213 -7.52 5.18 16.69
N LEU A 214 -6.30 5.73 16.68
CA LEU A 214 -5.31 5.41 17.72
C LEU A 214 -5.77 5.80 19.15
N PRO A 215 -6.34 7.00 19.45
CA PRO A 215 -6.82 7.32 20.77
C PRO A 215 -7.90 6.38 21.32
N PRO A 216 -8.99 6.05 20.60
CA PRO A 216 -9.98 5.08 21.07
C PRO A 216 -9.41 3.66 21.24
N LEU A 217 -8.49 3.22 20.36
CA LEU A 217 -7.80 1.94 20.50
C LEU A 217 -6.89 1.89 21.74
N LEU A 218 -6.34 3.04 22.15
CA LEU A 218 -5.52 3.18 23.36
C LEU A 218 -6.36 3.45 24.63
N GLY A 219 -7.67 3.24 24.56
CA GLY A 219 -8.53 3.34 25.72
C GLY A 219 -8.92 4.76 26.13
N ALA A 220 -8.99 5.73 25.19
CA ALA A 220 -9.50 7.07 25.45
C ALA A 220 -10.93 7.05 26.00
N ASN A 221 -11.77 6.14 25.46
CA ASN A 221 -13.19 6.01 25.77
C ASN A 221 -13.49 4.82 26.72
N GLY A 222 -12.52 4.36 27.49
CA GLY A 222 -12.62 3.22 28.40
C GLY A 222 -11.64 2.10 28.09
N PRO A 223 -11.47 1.14 29.02
CA PRO A 223 -10.52 0.05 28.87
C PRO A 223 -10.75 -0.78 27.61
N ARG A 224 -9.66 -1.20 26.97
CA ARG A 224 -9.64 -2.02 25.76
C ARG A 224 -8.75 -3.23 25.98
N ARG A 225 -9.16 -4.37 25.45
CA ARG A 225 -8.41 -5.62 25.49
C ARG A 225 -8.19 -6.15 24.09
N TYR A 226 -6.97 -6.52 23.78
CA TYR A 226 -6.60 -7.09 22.48
C TYR A 226 -5.88 -8.41 22.67
N LEU A 227 -6.11 -9.33 21.74
CA LEU A 227 -5.34 -10.55 21.64
C LEU A 227 -4.20 -10.33 20.64
N LEU A 228 -2.99 -10.18 21.13
CA LEU A 228 -1.77 -10.18 20.32
C LEU A 228 -1.44 -11.64 19.96
N VAL A 229 -1.31 -11.92 18.69
CA VAL A 229 -0.98 -13.23 18.14
C VAL A 229 0.40 -13.17 17.49
N SER A 230 1.31 -14.02 17.94
CA SER A 230 2.62 -14.22 17.30
C SER A 230 2.52 -15.35 16.28
N GLN A 231 2.73 -15.03 15.01
CA GLN A 231 2.71 -15.97 13.89
C GLN A 231 4.08 -16.62 13.68
N ASN A 232 4.15 -17.94 13.63
CA ASN A 232 5.37 -18.70 13.40
C ASN A 232 5.61 -18.94 11.92
N LEU A 233 6.44 -18.13 11.28
CA LEU A 233 6.75 -18.22 9.84
C LEU A 233 7.55 -19.49 9.45
N ALA A 234 8.06 -20.26 10.41
CA ALA A 234 8.66 -21.54 10.12
C ALA A 234 7.62 -22.60 9.75
N GLU A 235 6.36 -22.39 10.19
CA GLU A 235 5.19 -23.23 9.91
C GLU A 235 4.13 -22.37 9.23
N LEU A 236 4.18 -22.30 7.90
CA LEU A 236 3.44 -21.33 7.09
C LEU A 236 1.92 -21.51 7.19
N ARG A 237 1.21 -20.39 7.25
CA ARG A 237 -0.23 -20.24 7.03
C ARG A 237 -0.49 -19.03 6.14
N ALA A 238 -1.65 -18.95 5.54
CA ALA A 238 -1.96 -17.95 4.51
C ALA A 238 -1.75 -16.49 4.96
N THR A 239 -1.93 -16.15 6.24
CA THR A 239 -1.67 -14.79 6.77
C THR A 239 -0.22 -14.55 7.20
N GLY A 240 0.67 -15.54 7.08
CA GLY A 240 2.07 -15.51 7.50
C GLY A 240 2.50 -16.85 8.06
N GLY A 241 2.28 -17.10 9.34
CA GLY A 241 2.62 -18.35 10.00
C GLY A 241 1.54 -18.85 10.94
N MET A 242 1.72 -20.09 11.37
CA MET A 242 0.85 -20.70 12.37
C MET A 242 0.73 -19.82 13.62
N PHE A 243 -0.45 -19.77 14.18
CA PHE A 243 -0.67 -19.13 15.48
C PHE A 243 0.13 -19.88 16.56
N GLY A 244 1.33 -19.37 16.89
CA GLY A 244 2.26 -20.03 17.82
C GLY A 244 2.00 -19.64 19.26
N ALA A 245 2.02 -18.35 19.56
CA ALA A 245 1.85 -17.80 20.90
C ALA A 245 0.87 -16.64 20.90
N TYR A 246 0.31 -16.33 22.06
CA TYR A 246 -0.53 -15.15 22.27
C TYR A 246 -0.17 -14.39 23.52
N ALA A 247 -0.50 -13.08 23.53
CA ALA A 247 -0.50 -12.27 24.73
C ALA A 247 -1.78 -11.42 24.77
N MET A 248 -2.35 -11.21 25.95
CA MET A 248 -3.41 -10.24 26.13
C MET A 248 -2.79 -8.86 26.34
N ILE A 249 -3.20 -7.90 25.53
CA ILE A 249 -2.80 -6.50 25.66
C ILE A 249 -3.97 -5.72 26.24
N GLU A 250 -3.72 -4.96 27.29
CA GLU A 250 -4.69 -4.06 27.92
C GLU A 250 -4.26 -2.62 27.69
N ALA A 251 -5.20 -1.80 27.20
CA ALA A 251 -4.98 -0.38 26.96
C ALA A 251 -6.04 0.46 27.67
N GLU A 252 -5.61 1.41 28.48
CA GLU A 252 -6.48 2.32 29.20
C GLU A 252 -5.82 3.69 29.31
N LYS A 253 -6.52 4.73 28.85
CA LYS A 253 -6.05 6.13 28.93
C LYS A 253 -4.61 6.32 28.43
N GLY A 254 -4.26 5.64 27.34
CA GLY A 254 -2.93 5.68 26.73
C GLY A 254 -1.88 4.78 27.39
N GLN A 255 -2.17 4.17 28.54
CA GLN A 255 -1.31 3.18 29.15
C GLN A 255 -1.56 1.81 28.52
N VAL A 256 -0.48 1.14 28.09
CA VAL A 256 -0.56 -0.19 27.47
C VAL A 256 0.21 -1.18 28.33
N ARG A 257 -0.39 -2.31 28.64
CA ARG A 257 0.18 -3.37 29.45
C ARG A 257 0.04 -4.72 28.77
N MET A 258 1.05 -5.55 28.93
CA MET A 258 0.98 -6.96 28.54
C MET A 258 0.51 -7.78 29.75
N GLY A 259 -0.59 -8.51 29.56
CA GLY A 259 -1.18 -9.39 30.58
C GLY A 259 -0.85 -10.86 30.33
N ARG A 260 -1.89 -11.73 30.42
CA ARG A 260 -1.76 -13.17 30.26
C ARG A 260 -1.11 -13.53 28.92
N GLN A 261 -0.18 -14.46 28.95
CA GLN A 261 0.47 -15.06 27.77
C GLN A 261 0.22 -16.58 27.74
N GLY A 262 0.37 -17.18 26.57
CA GLY A 262 0.25 -18.61 26.37
C GLY A 262 0.52 -19.03 24.94
N SER A 263 0.50 -20.34 24.69
CA SER A 263 0.62 -20.90 23.34
C SER A 263 -0.74 -21.27 22.77
N SER A 264 -0.83 -21.42 21.44
CA SER A 264 -2.04 -21.90 20.75
C SER A 264 -2.45 -23.29 21.25
N ALA A 265 -1.47 -24.15 21.56
CA ALA A 265 -1.70 -25.48 22.12
C ALA A 265 -2.43 -25.41 23.48
N SER A 266 -2.19 -24.39 24.30
CA SER A 266 -2.85 -24.20 25.58
C SER A 266 -4.34 -23.91 25.47
N LEU A 267 -4.81 -23.43 24.32
CA LEU A 267 -6.23 -23.23 24.04
C LEU A 267 -6.97 -24.57 23.79
N GLY A 268 -6.24 -25.60 23.36
CA GLY A 268 -6.77 -26.92 23.09
C GLY A 268 -7.48 -27.00 21.72
N ARG A 269 -8.35 -28.01 21.55
CA ARG A 269 -9.18 -28.17 20.36
C ARG A 269 -10.65 -28.00 20.69
N PHE A 270 -11.43 -27.57 19.71
CA PHE A 270 -12.85 -27.23 19.87
C PHE A 270 -13.72 -28.26 19.13
N LEU A 271 -14.45 -29.06 19.88
CA LEU A 271 -15.41 -30.02 19.37
C LEU A 271 -16.76 -29.82 20.08
N PRO A 272 -17.86 -29.62 19.33
CA PRO A 272 -17.90 -29.50 17.87
C PRO A 272 -17.14 -28.25 17.36
N ALA A 273 -16.74 -28.25 16.08
CA ALA A 273 -16.05 -27.16 15.44
C ALA A 273 -16.84 -25.83 15.56
N LEU A 274 -16.12 -24.71 15.66
CA LEU A 274 -16.74 -23.39 15.53
C LEU A 274 -17.36 -23.24 14.13
N LYS A 275 -18.43 -22.46 14.04
CA LYS A 275 -19.10 -22.20 12.77
C LYS A 275 -18.19 -21.38 11.85
N LEU A 276 -17.99 -21.87 10.63
CA LEU A 276 -17.23 -21.24 9.57
C LEU A 276 -18.16 -20.67 8.49
N PRO A 277 -17.74 -19.61 7.75
CA PRO A 277 -18.36 -19.28 6.46
C PRO A 277 -18.33 -20.49 5.53
N ALA A 278 -19.39 -20.69 4.72
CA ALA A 278 -19.51 -21.86 3.85
C ALA A 278 -18.33 -22.00 2.87
N GLU A 279 -17.89 -20.89 2.28
CA GLU A 279 -16.75 -20.84 1.35
C GLU A 279 -15.43 -21.24 2.04
N THR A 280 -15.19 -20.70 3.26
CA THR A 280 -14.01 -21.06 4.06
C THR A 280 -14.01 -22.56 4.41
N ARG A 281 -15.19 -23.10 4.79
CA ARG A 281 -15.33 -24.53 5.09
C ARG A 281 -15.10 -25.42 3.86
N ALA A 282 -15.58 -24.99 2.70
CA ALA A 282 -15.39 -25.72 1.44
C ALA A 282 -13.91 -25.82 1.04
N LEU A 283 -13.11 -24.76 1.30
CA LEU A 283 -11.68 -24.73 0.99
C LEU A 283 -10.81 -25.42 2.05
N TRP A 284 -11.12 -25.22 3.32
CA TRP A 284 -10.24 -25.59 4.45
C TRP A 284 -10.85 -26.62 5.40
N THR A 285 -12.00 -27.22 5.03
CA THR A 285 -12.78 -28.15 5.88
C THR A 285 -13.18 -27.48 7.21
N ASP A 286 -13.36 -28.28 8.27
CA ASP A 286 -13.64 -27.79 9.62
C ASP A 286 -12.37 -27.42 10.43
N LEU A 287 -11.17 -27.62 9.86
CA LEU A 287 -9.89 -27.42 10.56
C LEU A 287 -9.76 -26.06 11.24
N PRO A 288 -10.06 -24.91 10.56
CA PRO A 288 -9.98 -23.60 11.20
C PRO A 288 -10.94 -23.42 12.39
N GLY A 289 -12.02 -24.20 12.43
CA GLY A 289 -12.99 -24.19 13.53
C GLY A 289 -12.62 -25.10 14.69
N ILE A 290 -11.69 -26.03 14.49
CA ILE A 290 -11.29 -27.04 15.50
C ILE A 290 -9.98 -26.65 16.17
N TYR A 291 -8.96 -26.25 15.40
CA TYR A 291 -7.60 -26.03 15.89
C TYR A 291 -7.20 -24.55 15.84
N PRO A 292 -6.79 -23.98 16.99
CA PRO A 292 -6.25 -22.60 17.00
C PRO A 292 -5.05 -22.40 16.06
N ALA A 293 -4.25 -23.44 15.83
CA ALA A 293 -3.11 -23.41 14.92
C ALA A 293 -3.50 -23.29 13.44
N ASP A 294 -4.76 -23.58 13.08
CA ASP A 294 -5.24 -23.67 11.71
C ASP A 294 -6.27 -22.59 11.34
N VAL A 295 -6.61 -21.67 12.27
CA VAL A 295 -7.62 -20.64 12.03
C VAL A 295 -7.26 -19.73 10.85
N ASN A 296 -5.99 -19.57 10.54
CA ASN A 296 -5.46 -18.72 9.48
C ASN A 296 -4.94 -19.49 8.25
N LEU A 297 -5.52 -20.69 8.00
CA LEU A 297 -5.44 -21.34 6.70
C LEU A 297 -6.07 -20.48 5.61
N THR A 298 -7.15 -19.72 5.94
CA THR A 298 -7.69 -18.66 5.07
C THR A 298 -6.81 -17.38 5.12
N PRO A 299 -6.57 -16.72 3.99
CA PRO A 299 -5.88 -15.41 3.99
C PRO A 299 -6.76 -14.26 4.51
N HIS A 300 -8.06 -14.49 4.71
CA HIS A 300 -9.01 -13.49 5.20
C HIS A 300 -8.88 -13.32 6.72
N PHE A 301 -8.05 -12.38 7.13
CA PHE A 301 -7.74 -12.17 8.54
C PHE A 301 -8.95 -11.90 9.43
N PRO A 302 -10.00 -11.14 9.02
CA PRO A 302 -11.20 -10.99 9.87
C PRO A 302 -11.88 -12.31 10.23
N THR A 303 -11.90 -13.29 9.35
CA THR A 303 -12.40 -14.65 9.66
C THR A 303 -11.52 -15.32 10.70
N ALA A 304 -10.20 -15.32 10.49
CA ALA A 304 -9.23 -15.87 11.43
C ALA A 304 -9.33 -15.20 12.81
N ALA A 305 -9.38 -13.87 12.83
CA ALA A 305 -9.46 -13.08 14.06
C ALA A 305 -10.75 -13.35 14.87
N ALA A 306 -11.89 -13.48 14.18
CA ALA A 306 -13.16 -13.82 14.83
C ALA A 306 -13.10 -15.20 15.48
N LEU A 307 -12.46 -16.17 14.81
CA LEU A 307 -12.22 -17.51 15.36
C LEU A 307 -11.27 -17.46 16.57
N TYR A 308 -10.14 -16.74 16.49
CA TYR A 308 -9.22 -16.56 17.61
C TYR A 308 -9.94 -15.97 18.83
N ARG A 309 -10.69 -14.89 18.61
CA ARG A 309 -11.47 -14.25 19.67
C ARG A 309 -12.43 -15.22 20.35
N GLU A 310 -13.16 -16.01 19.59
CA GLU A 310 -14.14 -16.96 20.12
C GLU A 310 -13.47 -18.14 20.84
N MET A 311 -12.40 -18.71 20.28
CA MET A 311 -11.63 -19.76 20.92
C MET A 311 -11.02 -19.29 22.25
N PHE A 312 -10.41 -18.09 22.25
CA PHE A 312 -9.87 -17.47 23.45
C PHE A 312 -10.95 -17.23 24.50
N ARG A 313 -12.11 -16.68 24.10
CA ARG A 313 -13.25 -16.46 25.00
C ARG A 313 -13.75 -17.77 25.62
N ARG A 314 -13.93 -18.82 24.83
CA ARG A 314 -14.39 -20.13 25.34
C ARG A 314 -13.41 -20.73 26.32
N LYS A 315 -12.12 -20.58 26.09
CA LYS A 315 -11.08 -21.16 26.94
C LYS A 315 -10.87 -20.39 28.23
N THR A 316 -10.92 -19.04 28.17
CA THR A 316 -10.49 -18.18 29.28
C THR A 316 -11.62 -17.44 29.98
N GLY A 317 -12.83 -17.43 29.41
CA GLY A 317 -13.95 -16.57 29.84
C GLY A 317 -13.78 -15.08 29.46
N THR A 318 -12.64 -14.67 28.91
CA THR A 318 -12.33 -13.28 28.61
C THR A 318 -12.69 -12.94 27.17
N THR A 319 -13.43 -11.86 26.97
CA THR A 319 -13.72 -11.30 25.64
C THR A 319 -12.74 -10.17 25.35
N VAL A 320 -12.18 -10.16 24.13
CA VAL A 320 -11.29 -9.09 23.63
C VAL A 320 -12.00 -8.19 22.62
N ASP A 321 -11.58 -6.94 22.54
CA ASP A 321 -12.11 -5.92 21.62
C ASP A 321 -11.52 -6.02 20.21
N GLY A 322 -10.39 -6.72 20.05
CA GLY A 322 -9.75 -6.92 18.75
C GLY A 322 -8.61 -7.93 18.81
N VAL A 323 -8.09 -8.26 17.64
CA VAL A 323 -6.97 -9.18 17.44
C VAL A 323 -5.89 -8.48 16.62
N LEU A 324 -4.65 -8.54 17.10
CA LEU A 324 -3.45 -8.04 16.44
C LEU A 324 -2.52 -9.21 16.15
N ALA A 325 -2.19 -9.46 14.90
CA ALA A 325 -1.21 -10.48 14.53
C ALA A 325 0.10 -9.84 14.09
N VAL A 326 1.21 -10.40 14.56
CA VAL A 326 2.57 -9.99 14.21
C VAL A 326 3.45 -11.23 14.01
N ASP A 327 4.60 -11.05 13.35
CA ASP A 327 5.58 -12.11 13.15
C ASP A 327 6.99 -11.70 13.62
N PRO A 328 7.97 -12.62 13.71
CA PRO A 328 9.33 -12.33 14.14
C PRO A 328 10.10 -11.34 13.24
N VAL A 329 9.69 -11.15 11.97
CA VAL A 329 10.31 -10.16 11.09
C VAL A 329 9.91 -8.75 11.53
N VAL A 330 8.67 -8.55 11.99
CA VAL A 330 8.25 -7.29 12.63
C VAL A 330 9.14 -6.97 13.83
N LEU A 331 9.48 -7.96 14.66
CA LEU A 331 10.40 -7.75 15.79
C LEU A 331 11.76 -7.27 15.30
N SER A 332 12.27 -7.77 14.17
CA SER A 332 13.54 -7.28 13.59
C SER A 332 13.47 -5.80 13.22
N TYR A 333 12.33 -5.34 12.70
CA TYR A 333 12.13 -3.93 12.35
C TYR A 333 12.02 -3.05 13.62
N LEU A 334 11.29 -3.50 14.63
CA LEU A 334 11.17 -2.79 15.91
C LEU A 334 12.51 -2.70 16.64
N LEU A 335 13.31 -3.77 16.65
CA LEU A 335 14.64 -3.79 17.28
C LEU A 335 15.63 -2.82 16.62
N LYS A 336 15.43 -2.43 15.36
CA LYS A 336 16.20 -1.32 14.77
C LYS A 336 15.89 0.02 15.42
N ALA A 337 14.67 0.22 15.89
CA ALA A 337 14.23 1.46 16.53
C ALA A 337 14.57 1.49 18.03
N THR A 338 14.47 0.35 18.72
CA THR A 338 14.68 0.24 20.18
C THR A 338 16.11 -0.13 20.57
N GLY A 339 16.91 -0.65 19.62
CA GLY A 339 18.16 -1.34 19.88
C GLY A 339 17.93 -2.77 20.39
N PRO A 340 19.02 -3.55 20.58
CA PRO A 340 18.94 -4.93 21.04
C PRO A 340 18.39 -5.04 22.46
N VAL A 341 17.75 -6.18 22.75
CA VAL A 341 17.23 -6.51 24.08
C VAL A 341 17.85 -7.81 24.59
N LEU A 342 17.98 -7.94 25.90
CA LEU A 342 18.43 -9.18 26.53
C LEU A 342 17.20 -9.95 27.02
N VAL A 343 17.14 -11.23 26.72
CA VAL A 343 16.16 -12.16 27.32
C VAL A 343 16.80 -12.97 28.44
N PRO A 344 16.01 -13.61 29.32
CA PRO A 344 16.53 -14.49 30.36
C PRO A 344 17.54 -15.50 29.83
N GLY A 345 18.61 -15.75 30.55
CA GLY A 345 19.76 -16.53 30.10
C GLY A 345 20.84 -15.71 29.39
N GLY A 346 20.68 -14.35 29.33
CA GLY A 346 21.66 -13.45 28.71
C GLY A 346 21.73 -13.48 27.20
N VAL A 347 20.71 -14.07 26.51
CA VAL A 347 20.68 -14.16 25.04
C VAL A 347 20.29 -12.80 24.46
N PRO A 348 21.13 -12.16 23.62
CA PRO A 348 20.79 -10.91 22.97
C PRO A 348 19.89 -11.16 21.78
N LEU A 349 18.75 -10.50 21.73
CA LEU A 349 17.91 -10.38 20.53
C LEU A 349 18.26 -9.08 19.83
N ALA A 350 18.99 -9.18 18.74
CA ALA A 350 19.33 -8.07 17.84
C ALA A 350 18.55 -8.17 16.52
N SER A 351 18.32 -7.03 15.86
CA SER A 351 17.51 -6.95 14.64
C SER A 351 17.97 -7.93 13.55
N GLU A 352 19.28 -8.16 13.43
CA GLU A 352 19.89 -9.00 12.39
C GLU A 352 19.72 -10.50 12.63
N LYS A 353 19.55 -10.90 13.91
CA LYS A 353 19.54 -12.31 14.31
C LYS A 353 18.21 -12.81 14.85
N VAL A 354 17.31 -11.93 15.26
CA VAL A 354 16.06 -12.31 15.95
C VAL A 354 15.22 -13.31 15.13
N VAL A 355 15.16 -13.16 13.82
CA VAL A 355 14.41 -14.10 12.94
C VAL A 355 15.07 -15.48 12.97
N GLN A 356 16.38 -15.56 12.83
CA GLN A 356 17.12 -16.83 12.92
C GLN A 356 16.97 -17.46 14.31
N THR A 357 17.10 -16.67 15.36
CA THR A 357 16.98 -17.15 16.74
C THR A 357 15.60 -17.70 17.03
N LEU A 358 14.52 -16.96 16.69
CA LEU A 358 13.15 -17.36 17.02
C LEU A 358 12.58 -18.45 16.09
N LEU A 359 13.00 -18.50 14.80
CA LEU A 359 12.42 -19.43 13.82
C LEU A 359 13.29 -20.65 13.54
N ASN A 360 14.51 -20.71 14.04
CA ASN A 360 15.43 -21.83 13.79
C ASN A 360 16.16 -22.28 15.05
N GLU A 361 17.06 -21.44 15.63
CA GLU A 361 17.95 -21.87 16.70
C GLU A 361 17.21 -22.36 17.94
N THR A 362 16.13 -21.69 18.33
CA THR A 362 15.27 -22.08 19.46
C THR A 362 14.73 -23.49 19.27
N TYR A 363 14.25 -23.85 18.07
CA TYR A 363 13.71 -25.18 17.77
C TYR A 363 14.79 -26.26 17.67
N GLN A 364 16.03 -25.86 17.33
CA GLN A 364 17.15 -26.79 17.25
C GLN A 364 17.76 -27.14 18.60
N ARG A 365 17.67 -26.21 19.58
CA ARG A 365 18.45 -26.30 20.83
C ARG A 365 17.60 -26.54 22.08
N LEU A 366 16.32 -26.11 22.08
CA LEU A 366 15.49 -26.13 23.28
C LEU A 366 14.38 -27.20 23.17
N GLY A 367 14.02 -27.78 24.31
CA GLY A 367 12.84 -28.63 24.41
C GLY A 367 11.53 -27.81 24.36
N THR A 368 10.39 -28.45 24.13
CA THR A 368 9.10 -27.77 23.89
C THR A 368 8.73 -26.78 25.02
N ARG A 369 8.92 -27.16 26.27
CA ARG A 369 8.64 -26.28 27.42
C ARG A 369 9.56 -25.05 27.45
N GLU A 370 10.85 -25.26 27.23
CA GLU A 370 11.86 -24.20 27.21
C GLU A 370 11.62 -23.25 26.02
N GLN A 371 11.12 -23.76 24.88
CA GLN A 371 10.71 -22.95 23.72
C GLN A 371 9.59 -21.98 24.13
N ASP A 372 8.53 -22.47 24.80
CA ASP A 372 7.39 -21.64 25.23
C ASP A 372 7.85 -20.55 26.24
N GLU A 373 8.73 -20.91 27.19
CA GLU A 373 9.31 -19.97 28.15
C GLU A 373 10.16 -18.89 27.46
N PHE A 374 10.98 -19.30 26.48
CA PHE A 374 11.83 -18.38 25.71
C PHE A 374 11.02 -17.41 24.84
N PHE A 375 9.97 -17.89 24.15
CA PHE A 375 9.10 -17.03 23.34
C PHE A 375 8.33 -16.04 24.21
N THR A 376 7.82 -16.48 25.36
CA THR A 376 7.13 -15.64 26.33
C THR A 376 8.05 -14.51 26.84
N ALA A 377 9.27 -14.86 27.23
CA ALA A 377 10.26 -13.90 27.69
C ALA A 377 10.72 -12.93 26.60
N SER A 378 10.89 -13.43 25.36
CA SER A 378 11.26 -12.62 24.21
C SER A 378 10.19 -11.58 23.88
N ALA A 379 8.92 -11.97 23.88
CA ALA A 379 7.80 -11.07 23.66
C ALA A 379 7.74 -9.98 24.74
N ALA A 380 7.89 -10.34 26.02
CA ALA A 380 7.92 -9.40 27.12
C ALA A 380 9.09 -8.42 27.04
N ALA A 381 10.30 -8.91 26.71
CA ALA A 381 11.50 -8.06 26.60
C ALA A 381 11.38 -7.03 25.46
N VAL A 382 10.87 -7.43 24.30
CA VAL A 382 10.65 -6.50 23.17
C VAL A 382 9.54 -5.50 23.50
N PHE A 383 8.44 -5.95 24.09
CA PHE A 383 7.36 -5.07 24.54
C PHE A 383 7.87 -4.01 25.53
N ASP A 384 8.61 -4.42 26.54
CA ASP A 384 9.20 -3.52 27.54
C ASP A 384 10.19 -2.52 26.91
N ALA A 385 11.00 -2.96 25.96
CA ALA A 385 11.91 -2.08 25.25
C ALA A 385 11.15 -1.01 24.44
N PHE A 386 10.05 -1.40 23.78
CA PHE A 386 9.22 -0.48 23.03
C PHE A 386 8.57 0.60 23.90
N PHE A 387 8.08 0.23 25.09
CA PHE A 387 7.37 1.16 25.97
C PHE A 387 8.26 1.91 26.96
N LYS A 388 9.47 1.41 27.28
CA LYS A 388 10.33 1.97 28.34
C LYS A 388 11.61 2.64 27.83
N LYS A 389 12.04 2.37 26.59
CA LYS A 389 13.26 2.98 26.01
C LYS A 389 12.90 4.22 25.18
N ASN A 390 13.89 5.11 25.01
CA ASN A 390 13.79 6.18 24.03
C ASN A 390 13.86 5.60 22.62
N VAL A 391 12.73 5.51 21.97
CA VAL A 391 12.60 4.99 20.61
C VAL A 391 12.71 6.13 19.61
N ASN A 392 13.45 5.93 18.51
CA ASN A 392 13.51 6.91 17.44
C ASN A 392 12.17 6.89 16.65
N PRO A 393 11.36 7.99 16.68
CA PRO A 393 10.02 7.98 16.08
C PRO A 393 10.01 7.69 14.59
N ARG A 394 11.03 8.15 13.84
CA ARG A 394 11.11 7.98 12.39
C ARG A 394 11.46 6.55 12.00
N VAL A 395 12.44 5.95 12.70
CA VAL A 395 12.78 4.55 12.49
C VAL A 395 11.59 3.67 12.83
N LEU A 396 10.83 4.03 13.87
CA LEU A 396 9.61 3.34 14.27
C LEU A 396 8.52 3.43 13.19
N LEU A 397 8.24 4.62 12.67
CA LEU A 397 7.25 4.81 11.59
C LEU A 397 7.63 4.04 10.34
N SER A 398 8.91 4.08 9.95
CA SER A 398 9.41 3.29 8.81
C SER A 398 9.29 1.78 9.05
N ALA A 399 9.48 1.33 10.30
CA ALA A 399 9.31 -0.07 10.67
C ALA A 399 7.84 -0.50 10.55
N PHE A 400 6.89 0.33 11.01
CA PHE A 400 5.45 0.06 10.88
C PHE A 400 4.99 0.11 9.43
N ASP A 401 5.37 1.13 8.67
CA ASP A 401 5.03 1.25 7.25
C ASP A 401 5.47 0.01 6.47
N ARG A 402 6.72 -0.39 6.66
CA ARG A 402 7.25 -1.60 6.04
C ARG A 402 6.48 -2.85 6.46
N ALA A 403 6.24 -3.02 7.75
CA ALA A 403 5.54 -4.19 8.28
C ALA A 403 4.08 -4.28 7.77
N ILE A 404 3.38 -3.15 7.65
CA ILE A 404 2.02 -3.07 7.10
C ILE A 404 2.04 -3.35 5.59
N THR A 405 2.97 -2.73 4.85
CA THR A 405 3.11 -2.95 3.40
C THR A 405 3.40 -4.41 3.07
N GLU A 406 4.24 -5.07 3.87
CA GLU A 406 4.55 -6.50 3.75
C GLU A 406 3.45 -7.40 4.36
N ARG A 407 2.34 -6.85 4.88
CA ARG A 407 1.24 -7.57 5.53
C ARG A 407 1.67 -8.43 6.72
N ARG A 408 2.67 -7.98 7.48
CA ARG A 408 3.22 -8.66 8.66
C ARG A 408 2.57 -8.20 9.97
N ILE A 409 1.90 -7.04 9.94
CA ILE A 409 1.02 -6.56 11.00
C ILE A 409 -0.39 -6.60 10.46
N LEU A 410 -1.25 -7.39 11.10
CA LEU A 410 -2.67 -7.48 10.77
C LEU A 410 -3.49 -7.11 12.01
N PHE A 411 -4.54 -6.32 11.81
CA PHE A 411 -5.41 -5.89 12.89
C PHE A 411 -6.88 -6.06 12.50
N TRP A 412 -7.65 -6.57 13.45
CA TRP A 412 -9.10 -6.66 13.38
C TRP A 412 -9.74 -6.12 14.65
N SER A 413 -10.76 -5.28 14.51
CA SER A 413 -11.59 -4.78 15.62
C SER A 413 -12.94 -5.49 15.65
N ALA A 414 -13.39 -5.84 16.85
CA ALA A 414 -14.74 -6.37 17.07
C ALA A 414 -15.82 -5.27 16.97
N ARG A 415 -15.44 -4.00 16.88
CA ARG A 415 -16.36 -2.86 16.69
C ARG A 415 -16.52 -2.59 15.20
N PRO A 416 -17.74 -2.69 14.65
CA PRO A 416 -17.96 -2.56 13.20
C PRO A 416 -17.53 -1.23 12.60
N GLU A 417 -17.68 -0.11 13.34
CA GLU A 417 -17.26 1.22 12.90
C GLU A 417 -15.73 1.33 12.76
N GLU A 418 -14.98 0.80 13.74
CA GLU A 418 -13.52 0.76 13.67
C GLU A 418 -13.06 -0.17 12.53
N GLN A 419 -13.68 -1.38 12.43
CA GLN A 419 -13.33 -2.34 11.39
C GLN A 419 -13.59 -1.80 9.98
N ARG A 420 -14.66 -1.04 9.77
CA ARG A 420 -14.90 -0.41 8.45
C ARG A 420 -13.81 0.58 8.07
N THR A 421 -13.26 1.33 9.02
CA THR A 421 -12.16 2.26 8.76
C THR A 421 -10.88 1.54 8.34
N PHE A 422 -10.61 0.34 8.88
CA PHE A 422 -9.47 -0.49 8.47
C PHE A 422 -9.73 -1.28 7.19
N GLY A 423 -10.98 -1.45 6.76
CA GLY A 423 -11.42 -2.47 5.80
C GLY A 423 -10.67 -2.50 4.47
N ASP A 424 -10.24 -1.35 3.96
CA ASP A 424 -9.51 -1.24 2.68
C ASP A 424 -7.98 -1.17 2.86
N SER A 425 -7.48 -1.28 4.11
CA SER A 425 -6.06 -1.24 4.38
C SER A 425 -5.41 -2.63 4.29
N ARG A 426 -4.12 -2.67 3.94
CA ARG A 426 -3.33 -3.91 3.98
C ARG A 426 -3.29 -4.53 5.38
N MET A 427 -3.40 -3.69 6.43
CA MET A 427 -3.44 -4.11 7.82
C MET A 427 -4.73 -4.89 8.19
N ALA A 428 -5.84 -4.66 7.49
CA ALA A 428 -7.06 -5.45 7.67
C ALA A 428 -6.91 -6.91 7.22
N GLY A 429 -5.93 -7.21 6.37
CA GLY A 429 -5.69 -8.56 5.88
C GLY A 429 -6.84 -9.10 5.02
N THR A 430 -7.52 -8.22 4.28
CA THR A 430 -8.58 -8.58 3.34
C THR A 430 -8.18 -8.25 1.93
N LEU A 431 -8.29 -9.19 1.00
CA LEU A 431 -8.25 -8.86 -0.42
C LEU A 431 -9.41 -7.91 -0.76
N PRO A 432 -9.20 -6.86 -1.57
CA PRO A 432 -10.27 -5.96 -1.98
C PRO A 432 -11.46 -6.71 -2.58
N GLU A 433 -12.70 -6.30 -2.29
CA GLU A 433 -13.88 -6.91 -2.91
C GLU A 433 -14.06 -6.49 -4.38
N GLN A 434 -13.54 -5.31 -4.72
CA GLN A 434 -13.45 -4.78 -6.08
C GLN A 434 -12.02 -4.31 -6.29
N ASP A 435 -11.41 -4.74 -7.39
CA ASP A 435 -10.06 -4.36 -7.73
C ASP A 435 -10.06 -3.05 -8.53
N THR A 436 -9.43 -2.00 -8.03
CA THR A 436 -9.04 -0.82 -8.83
C THR A 436 -7.88 -1.18 -9.76
N VAL A 437 -6.99 -2.05 -9.29
CA VAL A 437 -5.92 -2.70 -10.05
C VAL A 437 -6.07 -4.20 -9.85
N PRO A 438 -6.09 -5.03 -10.91
CA PRO A 438 -6.23 -6.49 -10.79
C PRO A 438 -5.23 -7.06 -9.78
N THR A 439 -5.74 -7.67 -8.71
CA THR A 439 -4.92 -8.18 -7.59
C THR A 439 -4.96 -9.70 -7.54
N VAL A 440 -3.82 -10.34 -7.73
CA VAL A 440 -3.63 -11.79 -7.60
C VAL A 440 -3.10 -12.11 -6.22
N GLY A 441 -3.77 -13.02 -5.49
CA GLY A 441 -3.28 -13.55 -4.21
C GLY A 441 -2.49 -14.84 -4.40
N VAL A 442 -1.32 -14.94 -3.76
CA VAL A 442 -0.55 -16.19 -3.66
C VAL A 442 -0.33 -16.51 -2.19
N PHE A 443 -1.07 -17.49 -1.69
CA PHE A 443 -1.02 -17.83 -0.28
C PHE A 443 -0.49 -19.24 -0.06
N LEU A 444 0.40 -19.35 0.93
CA LEU A 444 1.12 -20.56 1.26
C LEU A 444 0.64 -21.12 2.60
N ASN A 445 0.30 -22.40 2.63
CA ASN A 445 0.04 -23.14 3.86
C ASN A 445 1.00 -24.33 3.92
N ASP A 446 1.60 -24.58 5.07
CA ASP A 446 2.39 -25.77 5.29
C ASP A 446 1.51 -27.03 5.26
N GLY A 447 1.92 -28.01 4.47
CA GLY A 447 1.28 -29.32 4.34
C GLY A 447 2.12 -30.47 4.92
N SER A 448 3.30 -30.16 5.47
CA SER A 448 4.20 -31.18 6.04
C SER A 448 4.01 -31.37 7.55
N GLY A 449 3.43 -30.39 8.24
CA GLY A 449 3.37 -30.35 9.69
C GLY A 449 4.75 -30.15 10.32
N ALA A 450 5.67 -29.51 9.58
CA ALA A 450 7.05 -29.26 9.97
C ALA A 450 7.36 -27.75 10.02
N LYS A 451 8.47 -27.36 10.65
CA LYS A 451 8.94 -25.96 10.71
C LYS A 451 9.97 -25.65 9.60
N LEU A 452 9.75 -26.22 8.42
CA LEU A 452 10.66 -26.09 7.29
C LEU A 452 10.46 -24.80 6.49
N GLY A 453 9.38 -24.01 6.74
CA GLY A 453 9.12 -22.73 6.09
C GLY A 453 10.25 -21.70 6.30
N TYR A 454 11.06 -21.84 7.36
CA TYR A 454 12.27 -21.03 7.56
C TYR A 454 13.28 -21.21 6.40
N TYR A 455 13.36 -22.40 5.80
CA TYR A 455 14.27 -22.75 4.72
C TYR A 455 13.69 -22.49 3.32
N LEU A 456 12.44 -22.03 3.23
CA LEU A 456 11.81 -21.72 1.96
C LEU A 456 12.33 -20.38 1.39
N ARG A 457 12.64 -20.35 0.10
CA ARG A 457 13.02 -19.15 -0.67
C ARG A 457 12.04 -18.98 -1.83
N PRO A 458 11.00 -18.16 -1.63
CA PRO A 458 9.97 -18.00 -2.64
C PRO A 458 10.27 -16.83 -3.59
N THR A 459 9.90 -16.99 -4.87
CA THR A 459 9.85 -15.88 -5.84
C THR A 459 8.50 -15.87 -6.56
N ALA A 460 8.04 -14.70 -6.99
CA ALA A 460 6.82 -14.55 -7.77
C ALA A 460 7.00 -13.50 -8.87
N ASN A 461 6.74 -13.90 -10.10
CA ASN A 461 6.75 -13.02 -11.27
C ASN A 461 5.36 -13.00 -11.88
N LEU A 462 4.81 -11.80 -12.08
CA LEU A 462 3.50 -11.59 -12.69
C LEU A 462 3.66 -10.76 -13.95
N THR A 463 3.19 -11.28 -15.07
CA THR A 463 3.19 -10.57 -16.35
C THR A 463 1.76 -10.28 -16.76
N VAL A 464 1.46 -9.01 -17.02
CA VAL A 464 0.18 -8.58 -17.57
C VAL A 464 0.22 -8.76 -19.09
N GLY A 465 -0.72 -9.52 -19.63
CA GLY A 465 -0.88 -9.74 -21.07
C GLY A 465 -1.59 -8.59 -21.76
N GLU A 466 -1.74 -8.73 -23.07
CA GLU A 466 -2.47 -7.78 -23.91
C GLU A 466 -3.97 -7.77 -23.63
N CYS A 467 -4.66 -6.75 -24.13
CA CYS A 467 -6.12 -6.65 -24.07
C CYS A 467 -6.76 -7.70 -24.96
N ARG A 468 -7.66 -8.49 -24.41
CA ARG A 468 -8.46 -9.43 -25.16
C ARG A 468 -9.67 -8.72 -25.81
N PRO A 469 -10.22 -9.25 -26.91
CA PRO A 469 -11.40 -8.66 -27.54
C PRO A 469 -12.64 -8.56 -26.64
N ASP A 470 -12.71 -9.40 -25.59
CA ASP A 470 -13.78 -9.39 -24.59
C ASP A 470 -13.57 -8.37 -23.45
N GLY A 471 -12.50 -7.56 -23.51
CA GLY A 471 -12.14 -6.53 -22.54
C GLY A 471 -11.49 -7.08 -21.27
N ARG A 472 -11.09 -8.35 -21.23
CA ARG A 472 -10.34 -8.97 -20.15
C ARG A 472 -8.85 -9.04 -20.47
N ARG A 473 -8.02 -9.34 -19.46
CA ARG A 473 -6.58 -9.58 -19.63
C ARG A 473 -6.17 -10.93 -19.06
N GLU A 474 -5.24 -11.58 -19.72
CA GLU A 474 -4.51 -12.70 -19.15
C GLU A 474 -3.37 -12.19 -18.29
N LEU A 475 -3.24 -12.76 -17.10
CA LEU A 475 -2.12 -12.56 -16.19
C LEU A 475 -1.37 -13.88 -16.10
N ARG A 476 -0.07 -13.88 -16.39
CA ARG A 476 0.79 -15.06 -16.26
C ARG A 476 1.58 -14.95 -14.98
N LEU A 477 1.28 -15.83 -14.03
CA LEU A 477 1.93 -15.90 -12.74
C LEU A 477 2.92 -17.07 -12.75
N ARG A 478 4.17 -16.80 -12.34
CA ARG A 478 5.21 -17.79 -12.12
C ARG A 478 5.66 -17.72 -10.67
N VAL A 479 5.40 -18.78 -9.91
CA VAL A 479 5.81 -18.94 -8.51
C VAL A 479 6.92 -19.97 -8.45
N THR A 480 8.07 -19.59 -7.90
CA THR A 480 9.19 -20.50 -7.69
C THR A 480 9.39 -20.73 -6.19
N LEU A 481 9.40 -21.97 -5.77
CA LEU A 481 9.61 -22.40 -4.38
C LEU A 481 10.93 -23.21 -4.33
N ARG A 482 11.96 -22.62 -3.71
CA ARG A 482 13.25 -23.29 -3.52
C ARG A 482 13.45 -23.67 -2.07
N SER A 483 13.77 -24.93 -1.82
CA SER A 483 14.17 -25.43 -0.50
C SER A 483 15.66 -25.24 -0.26
N THR A 484 16.02 -24.61 0.85
CA THR A 484 17.40 -24.54 1.38
C THR A 484 17.56 -25.38 2.65
N ALA A 485 16.62 -26.30 2.90
CA ALA A 485 16.73 -27.23 4.02
C ALA A 485 18.01 -28.09 3.89
N PRO A 486 18.69 -28.38 4.99
CA PRO A 486 19.78 -29.34 4.98
C PRO A 486 19.21 -30.74 4.77
N LYS A 487 20.05 -31.69 4.34
CA LYS A 487 19.64 -33.09 4.12
C LYS A 487 19.58 -33.90 5.41
N THR A 488 20.21 -33.43 6.47
CA THR A 488 20.33 -34.11 7.78
C THR A 488 20.54 -33.09 8.89
N GLY A 489 20.39 -33.50 10.16
CA GLY A 489 20.81 -32.71 11.33
C GLY A 489 19.76 -31.72 11.86
N LEU A 490 18.52 -31.78 11.38
CA LEU A 490 17.43 -31.02 11.98
C LEU A 490 16.82 -31.78 13.17
N SER A 491 16.41 -31.04 14.20
CA SER A 491 15.76 -31.62 15.37
C SER A 491 14.36 -32.15 15.06
N GLU A 492 13.86 -33.06 15.89
CA GLU A 492 12.48 -33.54 15.80
C GLU A 492 11.44 -32.40 15.88
N SER A 493 11.75 -31.36 16.66
CA SER A 493 10.89 -30.18 16.77
C SER A 493 10.76 -29.42 15.45
N VAL A 494 11.78 -29.42 14.60
CA VAL A 494 11.75 -28.83 13.25
C VAL A 494 11.09 -29.75 12.24
N LEU A 495 11.41 -31.06 12.27
CA LEU A 495 10.88 -32.05 11.34
C LEU A 495 9.39 -32.36 11.57
N GLY A 496 8.89 -32.12 12.80
CA GLY A 496 7.47 -32.18 13.13
C GLY A 496 6.80 -33.52 12.80
N LEU A 497 5.69 -33.48 12.06
CA LEU A 497 4.87 -34.67 11.76
C LEU A 497 5.37 -35.48 10.55
N GLY A 498 6.25 -34.93 9.74
CA GLY A 498 6.81 -35.64 8.58
C GLY A 498 5.79 -36.07 7.52
N LEU A 499 4.67 -35.35 7.37
CA LEU A 499 3.55 -35.75 6.50
C LEU A 499 3.89 -35.72 5.00
N ALA A 500 5.05 -35.20 4.60
CA ALA A 500 5.53 -35.23 3.23
C ALA A 500 6.20 -36.55 2.83
N GLY A 501 6.26 -37.54 3.73
CA GLY A 501 6.98 -38.79 3.53
C GLY A 501 8.45 -38.68 3.91
N ASP A 502 9.26 -37.94 3.16
CA ASP A 502 10.60 -37.52 3.61
C ASP A 502 10.47 -36.31 4.55
N PRO A 503 10.95 -36.41 5.82
CA PRO A 503 10.77 -35.37 6.81
C PRO A 503 11.52 -34.06 6.50
N TYR A 504 12.48 -34.06 5.57
CA TYR A 504 13.21 -32.87 5.13
C TYR A 504 12.57 -32.19 3.91
N THR A 505 11.54 -32.78 3.33
CA THR A 505 10.82 -32.22 2.18
C THR A 505 9.79 -31.20 2.62
N ILE A 506 9.90 -29.99 2.07
CA ILE A 506 8.90 -28.93 2.24
C ILE A 506 7.69 -29.25 1.38
N ARG A 507 6.54 -29.51 2.00
CA ARG A 507 5.25 -29.61 1.30
C ARG A 507 4.47 -28.33 1.54
N THR A 508 4.11 -27.63 0.46
CA THR A 508 3.37 -26.38 0.51
C THR A 508 2.07 -26.50 -0.28
N LEU A 509 0.94 -26.25 0.35
CA LEU A 509 -0.31 -25.98 -0.34
C LEU A 509 -0.30 -24.52 -0.81
N VAL A 510 -0.13 -24.33 -2.13
CA VAL A 510 -0.16 -23.01 -2.77
C VAL A 510 -1.58 -22.73 -3.20
N SER A 511 -2.14 -21.61 -2.73
CA SER A 511 -3.48 -21.15 -3.07
C SER A 511 -3.39 -19.87 -3.89
N ILE A 512 -3.91 -19.90 -5.11
CA ILE A 512 -3.96 -18.79 -6.03
C ILE A 512 -5.37 -18.21 -6.02
N PHE A 513 -5.49 -16.96 -5.60
CA PHE A 513 -6.73 -16.19 -5.62
C PHE A 513 -6.76 -15.32 -6.86
N SER A 514 -7.75 -15.51 -7.71
CA SER A 514 -7.95 -14.66 -8.89
C SER A 514 -8.19 -13.20 -8.50
N PRO A 515 -8.01 -12.24 -9.42
CA PRO A 515 -8.60 -10.92 -9.28
C PRO A 515 -10.12 -11.00 -9.04
N ALA A 516 -10.70 -9.97 -8.44
CA ALA A 516 -12.15 -9.92 -8.18
C ALA A 516 -12.94 -10.09 -9.49
N GLY A 517 -13.84 -11.07 -9.53
CA GLY A 517 -14.59 -11.43 -10.73
C GLY A 517 -13.78 -12.07 -11.86
N GLY A 518 -12.51 -12.39 -11.58
CA GLY A 518 -11.63 -13.12 -12.48
C GLY A 518 -11.69 -14.64 -12.30
N SER A 519 -10.85 -15.37 -13.03
CA SER A 519 -10.76 -16.83 -12.97
C SER A 519 -9.33 -17.34 -13.14
N VAL A 520 -9.07 -18.56 -12.65
CA VAL A 520 -7.83 -19.29 -12.92
C VAL A 520 -8.12 -20.28 -14.05
N LEU A 521 -7.30 -20.27 -15.09
CA LEU A 521 -7.55 -21.06 -16.30
C LEU A 521 -6.83 -22.41 -16.27
N ASP A 522 -5.53 -22.38 -16.06
CA ASP A 522 -4.66 -23.55 -16.05
C ASP A 522 -3.46 -23.38 -15.12
N ALA A 523 -2.79 -24.50 -14.82
CA ALA A 523 -1.51 -24.47 -14.10
C ALA A 523 -0.60 -25.59 -14.57
N ARG A 524 0.71 -25.30 -14.51
CA ARG A 524 1.79 -26.25 -14.77
C ARG A 524 2.78 -26.24 -13.62
N LEU A 525 3.18 -27.44 -13.21
CA LEU A 525 4.28 -27.64 -12.26
C LEU A 525 5.48 -28.21 -13.00
N ASP A 526 6.59 -27.46 -13.01
CA ASP A 526 7.81 -27.80 -13.76
C ASP A 526 7.54 -28.14 -15.24
N GLY A 527 6.68 -27.34 -15.88
CA GLY A 527 6.27 -27.50 -17.27
C GLY A 527 5.18 -28.56 -17.53
N THR A 528 4.85 -29.39 -16.55
CA THR A 528 3.79 -30.40 -16.67
C THR A 528 2.45 -29.86 -16.17
N GLU A 529 1.39 -30.02 -16.97
CA GLU A 529 0.04 -29.63 -16.57
C GLU A 529 -0.43 -30.44 -15.35
N ILE A 530 -1.05 -29.74 -14.39
CA ILE A 530 -1.53 -30.35 -13.14
C ILE A 530 -3.00 -30.05 -12.90
N ALA A 531 -3.68 -31.00 -12.25
CA ALA A 531 -5.01 -30.75 -11.74
C ALA A 531 -4.97 -29.80 -10.53
N LEU A 532 -5.91 -28.87 -10.47
CA LEU A 532 -6.05 -27.91 -9.38
C LEU A 532 -7.26 -28.27 -8.50
N GLY A 533 -7.09 -28.19 -7.20
CA GLY A 533 -8.23 -28.02 -6.31
C GLY A 533 -8.88 -26.67 -6.59
N SER A 534 -10.20 -26.58 -6.51
CA SER A 534 -10.91 -25.34 -6.82
C SER A 534 -11.97 -24.99 -5.78
N GLY A 535 -12.22 -23.70 -5.59
CA GLY A 535 -13.25 -23.16 -4.73
C GLY A 535 -13.44 -21.68 -4.97
N THR A 536 -14.21 -21.06 -4.10
CA THR A 536 -14.41 -19.59 -4.11
C THR A 536 -14.27 -19.04 -2.70
N GLU A 537 -13.73 -17.85 -2.57
CA GLU A 537 -13.76 -17.07 -1.35
C GLU A 537 -13.89 -15.59 -1.69
N ARG A 538 -14.93 -14.92 -1.18
CA ARG A 538 -15.17 -13.48 -1.34
C ARG A 538 -15.10 -13.01 -2.81
N ARG A 539 -15.92 -13.63 -3.67
CA ARG A 539 -16.04 -13.32 -5.11
C ARG A 539 -14.78 -13.57 -5.93
N ARG A 540 -13.80 -14.30 -5.38
CA ARG A 540 -12.60 -14.71 -6.09
C ARG A 540 -12.60 -16.22 -6.28
N GLN A 541 -12.24 -16.67 -7.46
CA GLN A 541 -11.94 -18.08 -7.66
C GLN A 541 -10.61 -18.39 -6.97
N VAL A 542 -10.57 -19.52 -6.28
CA VAL A 542 -9.38 -20.03 -5.58
C VAL A 542 -8.97 -21.33 -6.24
N ALA A 543 -7.73 -21.40 -6.69
CA ALA A 543 -7.11 -22.63 -7.17
C ALA A 543 -6.03 -23.08 -6.20
N THR A 544 -5.93 -24.37 -5.91
CA THR A 544 -4.94 -24.92 -4.97
C THR A 544 -4.09 -25.99 -5.62
N ALA A 545 -2.79 -25.98 -5.33
CA ALA A 545 -1.83 -26.99 -5.76
C ALA A 545 -0.90 -27.37 -4.62
N ASN A 546 -0.60 -28.67 -4.48
CA ASN A 546 0.46 -29.14 -3.59
C ASN A 546 1.81 -29.10 -4.33
N VAL A 547 2.79 -28.44 -3.71
CA VAL A 547 4.15 -28.35 -4.23
C VAL A 547 5.12 -28.92 -3.20
N GLU A 548 5.90 -29.92 -3.62
CA GLU A 548 6.91 -30.56 -2.77
C GLU A 548 8.32 -30.25 -3.26
N ALA A 549 9.14 -29.69 -2.36
CA ALA A 549 10.53 -29.34 -2.63
C ALA A 549 11.46 -30.07 -1.65
N SER A 550 12.15 -31.07 -2.11
CA SER A 550 13.21 -31.78 -1.36
C SER A 550 14.40 -30.84 -1.09
N PRO A 551 15.30 -31.17 -0.16
CA PRO A 551 16.49 -30.36 0.13
C PRO A 551 17.29 -29.98 -1.10
N GLY A 552 17.46 -28.68 -1.34
CA GLY A 552 18.14 -28.11 -2.50
C GLY A 552 17.32 -28.04 -3.79
N ALA A 553 16.13 -28.62 -3.83
CA ALA A 553 15.25 -28.59 -4.99
C ALA A 553 14.57 -27.22 -5.17
N GLU A 554 14.29 -26.91 -6.43
CA GLU A 554 13.48 -25.77 -6.86
C GLU A 554 12.29 -26.30 -7.66
N ARG A 555 11.10 -25.75 -7.38
CA ARG A 555 9.85 -26.12 -8.04
C ARG A 555 9.22 -24.87 -8.62
N VAL A 556 8.73 -24.97 -9.83
CA VAL A 556 8.15 -23.84 -10.57
C VAL A 556 6.69 -24.13 -10.88
N LEU A 557 5.79 -23.34 -10.28
CA LEU A 557 4.36 -23.35 -10.55
C LEU A 557 4.03 -22.15 -11.46
N GLU A 558 3.56 -22.44 -12.66
CA GLU A 558 3.07 -21.46 -13.63
C GLU A 558 1.55 -21.52 -13.67
N VAL A 559 0.90 -20.37 -13.59
CA VAL A 559 -0.56 -20.26 -13.53
C VAL A 559 -1.03 -19.16 -14.46
N THR A 560 -2.03 -19.47 -15.30
CA THR A 560 -2.70 -18.49 -16.12
C THR A 560 -3.98 -18.03 -15.42
N VAL A 561 -4.10 -16.72 -15.22
CA VAL A 561 -5.23 -16.08 -14.55
C VAL A 561 -5.89 -15.11 -15.50
N LEU A 562 -7.23 -15.06 -15.52
CA LEU A 562 -8.01 -14.13 -16.31
C LEU A 562 -8.65 -13.09 -15.40
N THR A 563 -8.56 -11.80 -15.76
CA THR A 563 -9.19 -10.71 -15.01
C THR A 563 -10.70 -10.63 -15.31
N ALA A 564 -11.44 -9.87 -14.51
CA ALA A 564 -12.68 -9.23 -14.99
C ALA A 564 -12.35 -8.24 -16.12
N LYS A 565 -13.37 -7.66 -16.76
CA LYS A 565 -13.15 -6.60 -17.77
C LYS A 565 -12.41 -5.43 -17.14
N THR A 566 -11.29 -5.03 -17.74
CA THR A 566 -10.45 -3.93 -17.24
C THR A 566 -9.62 -3.31 -18.36
N GLY A 567 -9.54 -1.97 -18.36
CA GLY A 567 -8.60 -1.22 -19.19
C GLY A 567 -7.20 -1.09 -18.57
N VAL A 568 -7.04 -1.46 -17.28
CA VAL A 568 -5.81 -1.23 -16.53
C VAL A 568 -4.72 -2.20 -16.95
N GLY A 569 -3.54 -1.67 -17.34
CA GLY A 569 -2.36 -2.45 -17.71
C GLY A 569 -1.44 -2.81 -16.54
N GLN A 570 -1.83 -2.52 -15.33
CA GLN A 570 -1.09 -2.83 -14.10
C GLN A 570 -1.77 -3.99 -13.35
N ALA A 571 -1.02 -4.68 -12.50
CA ALA A 571 -1.53 -5.70 -11.60
C ALA A 571 -0.76 -5.67 -10.27
N GLU A 572 -1.36 -6.21 -9.22
CA GLU A 572 -0.75 -6.35 -7.89
C GLU A 572 -0.66 -7.79 -7.44
N LEU A 573 0.35 -8.08 -6.61
CA LEU A 573 0.53 -9.35 -5.91
C LEU A 573 0.27 -9.17 -4.41
N TRP A 574 -0.55 -10.04 -3.84
CA TRP A 574 -0.69 -10.22 -2.41
C TRP A 574 -0.17 -11.60 -2.01
N LEU A 575 0.84 -11.61 -1.13
CA LEU A 575 1.64 -12.78 -0.84
C LEU A 575 1.56 -13.12 0.66
N THR A 576 1.68 -14.42 1.00
CA THR A 576 1.93 -14.83 2.37
C THR A 576 3.27 -14.26 2.86
N PRO A 577 3.32 -13.56 4.00
CA PRO A 577 4.59 -13.23 4.63
C PRO A 577 5.40 -14.47 4.98
N THR A 578 6.68 -14.50 4.62
CA THR A 578 7.61 -15.62 4.86
C THR A 578 8.82 -15.17 5.65
N ALA A 579 9.56 -16.12 6.24
CA ALA A 579 10.80 -15.85 6.99
C ALA A 579 11.87 -15.20 6.11
N SER A 580 11.99 -15.66 4.87
CA SER A 580 12.79 -15.01 3.83
C SER A 580 11.87 -14.16 2.95
N PRO A 581 12.24 -12.92 2.62
CA PRO A 581 11.39 -12.08 1.79
C PRO A 581 11.19 -12.70 0.40
N TRP A 582 10.02 -12.49 -0.18
CA TRP A 582 9.76 -12.81 -1.57
C TRP A 582 10.62 -11.93 -2.48
N THR A 583 11.17 -12.53 -3.54
CA THR A 583 11.66 -11.77 -4.68
C THR A 583 10.51 -11.65 -5.68
N THR A 584 10.08 -10.43 -6.00
CA THR A 584 8.92 -10.21 -6.86
C THR A 584 9.24 -9.32 -8.04
N GLN A 585 8.61 -9.61 -9.19
CA GLN A 585 8.60 -8.73 -10.36
C GLN A 585 7.17 -8.69 -10.92
N VAL A 586 6.70 -7.50 -11.27
CA VAL A 586 5.43 -7.29 -11.95
C VAL A 586 5.69 -6.52 -13.23
N HIS A 587 5.39 -7.15 -14.37
CA HIS A 587 5.55 -6.56 -15.69
C HIS A 587 4.18 -6.05 -16.17
N SER A 588 4.05 -4.74 -16.26
CA SER A 588 2.85 -4.06 -16.75
C SER A 588 2.76 -4.09 -18.27
N ALA A 589 1.56 -3.98 -18.80
CA ALA A 589 1.28 -3.76 -20.21
C ALA A 589 0.68 -2.35 -20.42
N PRO A 590 0.62 -1.83 -21.67
CA PRO A 590 -0.13 -0.61 -21.99
C PRO A 590 -1.60 -0.73 -21.56
N SER A 591 -2.23 0.38 -21.21
CA SER A 591 -3.70 0.42 -21.01
C SER A 591 -4.43 0.01 -22.28
N CYS A 592 -5.63 -0.56 -22.14
CA CYS A 592 -6.47 -0.82 -23.32
C CYS A 592 -6.97 0.51 -23.87
N ASP A 593 -6.86 0.71 -25.19
CA ASP A 593 -7.57 1.80 -25.85
C ASP A 593 -9.07 1.54 -25.67
N GLN A 594 -9.79 2.55 -25.18
CA GLN A 594 -11.25 2.50 -24.99
C GLN A 594 -11.97 2.77 -26.30
#